data_5523ff15e9ea69fee41ce05dc226d236
#
_entry.id   5523ff15e9ea69fee41ce05dc226d236
#
_cell.length_a   1.000
_cell.length_b   1.000
_cell.length_c   1.000
_cell.angle_alpha   90.00
_cell.angle_beta   90.00
_cell.angle_gamma   90.00
#
_symmetry.space_group_name_H-M   'P 1'
#
loop_
_entity.id
_entity.type
_entity.pdbx_description
1 polymer ?
#
loop_
_entity_poly.entity_id
_entity_poly.type
_entity_poly.pdbx_seq_one_letter_code
_entity_poly.pdbx_strand_id
1 'polypeptide(L)'
;MRVLHAVTLHSTTHAFGGPVRVALNLCGSLRERGHDVRLTALADGFRRPLPEEVEGVPARLHQARRVLPLGFSGLTSPSLLAGARRLVRQADVVHVHLARDLVTLPVALAALRAGRPLVLQTHGMVDPSERLSARLLDAVAVRRVLRGAAAVLHLTAHELRDLDAVVGGAGLDRAVRLVNGVPAQPEGPAPEGPPRILYAARLQARKRPVDLVDAAPAILARHPEATFVVAGPDEGELDAVRRRIDELGLAAKVSCPGPLDAARMTEELRKAHVYVLPSVDEPFPMSVLEAMAVGTPVVVTDSNGLARDVDRAAAGRVVSGPDGIAPAVLDLLGPSVRRSASAAARKLTAETFAMDAVVGTLLDVYERAYTGSQA
;
A
#
# COMPACT_ATOMS: atom_id res chain seq x y z
N MET A 1 3.66 20.53 14.78
CA MET A 1 4.95 19.78 14.76
C MET A 1 5.52 19.76 13.34
N ARG A 2 6.86 19.69 13.23
CA ARG A 2 7.56 19.43 11.98
C ARG A 2 7.80 17.93 11.86
N VAL A 3 7.20 17.29 10.88
CA VAL A 3 7.28 15.84 10.69
C VAL A 3 7.98 15.51 9.37
N LEU A 4 8.99 14.65 9.43
CA LEU A 4 9.67 14.12 8.25
C LEU A 4 9.21 12.69 7.98
N HIS A 5 8.51 12.47 6.87
CA HIS A 5 8.25 11.12 6.37
C HIS A 5 9.36 10.67 5.42
N ALA A 6 9.84 9.43 5.57
CA ALA A 6 10.83 8.85 4.69
C ALA A 6 10.31 7.53 4.09
N VAL A 7 10.29 7.45 2.77
CA VAL A 7 9.94 6.25 1.99
C VAL A 7 11.08 5.90 1.03
N THR A 8 11.12 4.66 0.54
CA THR A 8 12.22 4.20 -0.30
C THR A 8 12.26 4.90 -1.65
N LEU A 9 11.16 4.84 -2.42
CA LEU A 9 11.16 5.21 -3.83
C LEU A 9 9.82 5.78 -4.27
N HIS A 10 9.84 6.93 -4.92
CA HIS A 10 8.75 7.47 -5.71
C HIS A 10 9.12 7.41 -7.19
N SER A 11 8.28 6.82 -8.02
CA SER A 11 8.52 6.64 -9.45
C SER A 11 7.35 7.13 -10.29
N THR A 12 7.64 7.53 -11.54
CA THR A 12 6.62 7.94 -12.51
C THR A 12 5.69 6.79 -12.92
N THR A 13 6.09 5.55 -12.71
CA THR A 13 5.29 4.35 -12.99
C THR A 13 4.48 3.88 -11.79
N HIS A 14 4.56 4.58 -10.64
CA HIS A 14 3.97 4.16 -9.36
C HIS A 14 4.37 2.74 -8.92
N ALA A 15 5.47 2.21 -9.44
CA ALA A 15 6.08 0.97 -8.98
C ALA A 15 6.41 1.10 -7.48
N PHE A 16 6.15 0.05 -6.70
CA PHE A 16 6.33 0.02 -5.23
C PHE A 16 5.43 1.00 -4.45
N GLY A 17 4.25 1.36 -5.01
CA GLY A 17 3.39 2.46 -4.56
C GLY A 17 2.68 2.30 -3.22
N GLY A 18 2.54 1.11 -2.63
CA GLY A 18 1.80 0.90 -1.39
C GLY A 18 2.26 1.79 -0.23
N PRO A 19 3.51 1.67 0.24
CA PRO A 19 4.05 2.52 1.31
C PRO A 19 4.08 4.00 0.97
N VAL A 20 4.34 4.36 -0.29
CA VAL A 20 4.32 5.75 -0.76
C VAL A 20 2.91 6.33 -0.70
N ARG A 21 1.90 5.57 -1.14
CA ARG A 21 0.48 5.97 -1.05
C ARG A 21 0.07 6.21 0.39
N VAL A 22 0.42 5.29 1.30
CA VAL A 22 0.14 5.46 2.74
C VAL A 22 0.83 6.71 3.27
N ALA A 23 2.10 6.92 2.95
CA ALA A 23 2.85 8.11 3.39
C ALA A 23 2.21 9.40 2.88
N LEU A 24 1.82 9.47 1.59
CA LEU A 24 1.18 10.65 1.01
C LEU A 24 -0.19 10.93 1.65
N ASN A 25 -1.01 9.92 1.87
CA ASN A 25 -2.30 10.06 2.54
C ASN A 25 -2.11 10.60 3.98
N LEU A 26 -1.17 10.04 4.74
CA LEU A 26 -0.84 10.54 6.09
C LEU A 26 -0.30 11.96 6.06
N CYS A 27 0.63 12.26 5.15
CA CYS A 27 1.21 13.61 5.01
C CYS A 27 0.13 14.65 4.67
N GLY A 28 -0.75 14.35 3.70
CA GLY A 28 -1.86 15.23 3.31
C GLY A 28 -2.76 15.54 4.51
N SER A 29 -3.25 14.52 5.19
CA SER A 29 -4.15 14.68 6.32
C SER A 29 -3.51 15.36 7.55
N LEU A 30 -2.21 15.13 7.79
CA LEU A 30 -1.47 15.87 8.82
C LEU A 30 -1.32 17.36 8.48
N ARG A 31 -1.11 17.69 7.19
CA ARG A 31 -1.02 19.07 6.72
C ARG A 31 -2.36 19.80 6.83
N GLU A 32 -3.47 19.15 6.49
CA GLU A 32 -4.83 19.68 6.68
C GLU A 32 -5.09 20.06 8.15
N ARG A 33 -4.42 19.37 9.09
CA ARG A 33 -4.45 19.67 10.54
C ARG A 33 -3.40 20.66 11.01
N GLY A 34 -2.71 21.34 10.08
CA GLY A 34 -1.78 22.43 10.38
C GLY A 34 -0.36 21.98 10.79
N HIS A 35 0.03 20.74 10.52
CA HIS A 35 1.40 20.30 10.76
C HIS A 35 2.32 20.61 9.57
N ASP A 36 3.60 20.98 9.83
CA ASP A 36 4.64 21.11 8.78
C ASP A 36 5.18 19.73 8.45
N VAL A 37 4.71 19.15 7.36
CA VAL A 37 5.06 17.79 6.96
C VAL A 37 5.83 17.80 5.65
N ARG A 38 6.92 17.04 5.60
CA ARG A 38 7.76 16.86 4.42
C ARG A 38 8.00 15.38 4.13
N LEU A 39 8.03 15.05 2.86
CA LEU A 39 8.38 13.72 2.39
C LEU A 39 9.83 13.70 1.89
N THR A 40 10.59 12.63 2.17
CA THR A 40 11.86 12.36 1.48
C THR A 40 11.84 10.95 0.88
N ALA A 41 12.32 10.84 -0.36
CA ALA A 41 12.34 9.59 -1.12
C ALA A 41 13.43 9.61 -2.20
N LEU A 42 13.76 8.45 -2.75
CA LEU A 42 14.40 8.41 -4.06
C LEU A 42 13.37 8.76 -5.15
N ALA A 43 13.86 9.29 -6.26
CA ALA A 43 13.11 9.56 -7.48
C ALA A 43 13.65 8.71 -8.63
N ASP A 44 12.75 7.98 -9.31
CA ASP A 44 13.07 7.19 -10.49
C ASP A 44 12.12 7.53 -11.65
N GLY A 45 12.65 7.62 -12.86
CA GLY A 45 11.90 8.00 -14.06
C GLY A 45 11.64 9.51 -14.23
N PHE A 46 12.06 10.35 -13.29
CA PHE A 46 11.89 11.81 -13.37
C PHE A 46 13.03 12.49 -14.12
N ARG A 47 12.68 13.52 -14.93
CA ARG A 47 13.65 14.45 -15.50
C ARG A 47 14.07 15.49 -14.45
N ARG A 48 15.26 16.06 -14.59
CA ARG A 48 15.70 17.17 -13.75
C ARG A 48 15.17 18.52 -14.27
N PRO A 49 14.85 19.48 -13.37
CA PRO A 49 14.92 19.40 -11.91
C PRO A 49 13.88 18.41 -11.34
N LEU A 50 14.18 17.77 -10.20
CA LEU A 50 13.23 16.89 -9.52
C LEU A 50 12.08 17.72 -8.93
N PRO A 51 10.85 17.19 -8.86
CA PRO A 51 9.73 17.86 -8.20
C PRO A 51 10.05 18.24 -6.76
N GLU A 52 9.60 19.42 -6.33
CA GLU A 52 9.71 19.88 -4.94
C GLU A 52 8.49 19.49 -4.10
N GLU A 53 7.47 18.93 -4.74
CA GLU A 53 6.28 18.38 -4.11
C GLU A 53 5.78 17.12 -4.84
N VAL A 54 5.03 16.29 -4.12
CA VAL A 54 4.35 15.11 -4.63
C VAL A 54 2.91 15.14 -4.13
N GLU A 55 1.95 15.25 -5.04
CA GLU A 55 0.52 15.32 -4.71
C GLU A 55 0.21 16.38 -3.64
N GLY A 56 0.78 17.57 -3.76
CA GLY A 56 0.60 18.69 -2.83
C GLY A 56 1.39 18.57 -1.50
N VAL A 57 2.16 17.51 -1.32
CA VAL A 57 3.05 17.34 -0.15
C VAL A 57 4.45 17.83 -0.50
N PRO A 58 5.03 18.80 0.23
CA PRO A 58 6.41 19.22 0.06
C PRO A 58 7.36 18.03 0.16
N ALA A 59 8.19 17.85 -0.86
CA ALA A 59 9.04 16.67 -0.97
C ALA A 59 10.50 17.05 -1.26
N ARG A 60 11.41 16.34 -0.62
CA ARG A 60 12.81 16.35 -1.00
C ARG A 60 13.16 15.03 -1.65
N LEU A 61 13.14 15.04 -2.96
CA LEU A 61 13.45 13.87 -3.77
C LEU A 61 14.95 13.80 -4.10
N HIS A 62 15.46 12.59 -4.18
CA HIS A 62 16.86 12.30 -4.46
C HIS A 62 16.97 11.34 -5.63
N GLN A 63 17.79 11.65 -6.64
CA GLN A 63 17.96 10.80 -7.82
C GLN A 63 18.39 9.39 -7.41
N ALA A 64 17.60 8.39 -7.80
CA ALA A 64 17.90 6.99 -7.55
C ALA A 64 19.15 6.54 -8.30
N ARG A 65 20.00 5.76 -7.63
CA ARG A 65 21.16 5.07 -8.21
C ARG A 65 21.19 3.64 -7.72
N ARG A 66 21.34 2.69 -8.63
CA ARG A 66 21.51 1.29 -8.30
C ARG A 66 22.97 1.03 -7.93
N VAL A 67 23.21 0.61 -6.70
CA VAL A 67 24.56 0.28 -6.18
C VAL A 67 24.75 -1.21 -5.93
N LEU A 68 23.64 -1.96 -5.76
CA LEU A 68 23.64 -3.41 -5.58
C LEU A 68 22.55 -4.07 -6.46
N PRO A 69 22.77 -5.31 -6.94
CA PRO A 69 21.77 -6.03 -7.74
C PRO A 69 20.68 -6.68 -6.87
N LEU A 70 20.09 -5.91 -5.94
CA LEU A 70 19.10 -6.35 -4.97
C LEU A 70 17.71 -5.70 -5.21
N GLY A 71 17.34 -5.53 -6.48
CA GLY A 71 16.06 -4.88 -6.80
C GLY A 71 15.99 -3.45 -6.23
N PHE A 72 14.85 -3.10 -5.63
CA PHE A 72 14.67 -1.79 -4.98
C PHE A 72 15.53 -1.60 -3.73
N SER A 73 15.85 -2.69 -3.00
CA SER A 73 16.72 -2.63 -1.81
C SER A 73 18.16 -2.24 -2.13
N GLY A 74 18.60 -2.41 -3.38
CA GLY A 74 19.91 -2.00 -3.86
C GLY A 74 20.00 -0.57 -4.38
N LEU A 75 18.90 0.20 -4.27
CA LEU A 75 18.87 1.61 -4.66
C LEU A 75 19.31 2.52 -3.51
N THR A 76 20.00 3.60 -3.84
CA THR A 76 20.36 4.65 -2.89
C THR A 76 20.59 5.97 -3.61
N SER A 77 20.96 7.03 -2.87
CA SER A 77 21.41 8.30 -3.43
C SER A 77 22.52 8.92 -2.57
N PRO A 78 23.68 9.28 -3.14
CA PRO A 78 24.72 10.00 -2.40
C PRO A 78 24.21 11.30 -1.76
N SER A 79 23.32 12.03 -2.43
CA SER A 79 22.73 13.26 -1.90
C SER A 79 21.80 13.04 -0.70
N LEU A 80 21.08 11.88 -0.68
CA LEU A 80 20.32 11.48 0.48
C LEU A 80 21.23 11.16 1.67
N LEU A 81 22.23 10.29 1.44
CA LEU A 81 23.14 9.84 2.50
C LEU A 81 23.90 11.01 3.13
N ALA A 82 24.43 11.93 2.31
CA ALA A 82 25.11 13.13 2.78
C ALA A 82 24.17 14.10 3.50
N GLY A 83 22.91 14.20 3.09
CA GLY A 83 21.90 15.12 3.62
C GLY A 83 21.08 14.57 4.78
N ALA A 84 21.07 13.25 5.03
CA ALA A 84 20.17 12.59 5.98
C ALA A 84 20.21 13.22 7.38
N ARG A 85 21.42 13.46 7.93
CA ARG A 85 21.59 14.07 9.25
C ARG A 85 21.00 15.49 9.32
N ARG A 86 21.11 16.28 8.26
CA ARG A 86 20.52 17.63 8.19
C ARG A 86 19.00 17.54 8.13
N LEU A 87 18.46 16.64 7.31
CA LEU A 87 17.02 16.43 7.17
C LEU A 87 16.38 16.06 8.51
N VAL A 88 16.89 15.03 9.19
CA VAL A 88 16.32 14.55 10.45
C VAL A 88 16.42 15.61 11.57
N ARG A 89 17.46 16.44 11.59
CA ARG A 89 17.61 17.50 12.60
C ARG A 89 16.59 18.62 12.46
N GLN A 90 16.00 18.82 11.29
CA GLN A 90 14.98 19.83 11.04
C GLN A 90 13.58 19.38 11.47
N ALA A 91 13.39 18.09 11.75
CA ALA A 91 12.12 17.53 12.17
C ALA A 91 12.02 17.43 13.72
N ASP A 92 10.82 17.54 14.24
CA ASP A 92 10.49 17.25 15.63
C ASP A 92 10.25 15.74 15.79
N VAL A 93 9.67 15.07 14.77
CA VAL A 93 9.47 13.62 14.68
C VAL A 93 9.89 13.14 13.30
N VAL A 94 10.56 11.99 13.25
CA VAL A 94 10.95 11.31 11.99
C VAL A 94 10.14 10.02 11.87
N HIS A 95 9.25 9.97 10.88
CA HIS A 95 8.45 8.78 10.56
C HIS A 95 9.06 8.06 9.35
N VAL A 96 9.54 6.86 9.55
CA VAL A 96 10.20 6.07 8.50
C VAL A 96 9.34 4.87 8.13
N HIS A 97 8.95 4.80 6.85
CA HIS A 97 8.30 3.63 6.25
C HIS A 97 9.37 2.59 5.93
N LEU A 98 9.70 1.79 6.96
CA LEU A 98 10.92 0.99 7.01
C LEU A 98 10.88 -0.23 6.10
N ALA A 99 11.91 -0.36 5.27
CA ALA A 99 12.24 -1.58 4.53
C ALA A 99 13.72 -1.95 4.74
N ARG A 100 14.12 -3.15 4.32
CA ARG A 100 15.53 -3.55 4.27
C ARG A 100 16.21 -2.95 3.06
N ASP A 101 16.47 -1.64 3.09
CA ASP A 101 17.02 -0.89 1.96
C ASP A 101 18.08 0.14 2.37
N LEU A 102 18.76 0.72 1.38
CA LEU A 102 19.82 1.71 1.57
C LEU A 102 19.29 3.16 1.56
N VAL A 103 18.02 3.36 1.88
CA VAL A 103 17.32 4.65 1.95
C VAL A 103 16.73 4.85 3.33
N THR A 104 15.76 4.00 3.70
CA THR A 104 15.00 4.11 4.94
C THR A 104 15.85 3.76 6.16
N LEU A 105 16.69 2.72 6.07
CA LEU A 105 17.63 2.37 7.16
C LEU A 105 18.64 3.48 7.48
N PRO A 106 19.35 4.07 6.50
CA PRO A 106 20.23 5.22 6.77
C PRO A 106 19.53 6.42 7.41
N VAL A 107 18.29 6.76 6.96
CA VAL A 107 17.51 7.86 7.56
C VAL A 107 17.12 7.52 9.00
N ALA A 108 16.66 6.30 9.28
CA ALA A 108 16.31 5.84 10.62
C ALA A 108 17.53 5.86 11.57
N LEU A 109 18.67 5.37 11.11
CA LEU A 109 19.93 5.42 11.87
C LEU A 109 20.40 6.87 12.11
N ALA A 110 20.20 7.77 11.14
CA ALA A 110 20.53 9.19 11.30
C ALA A 110 19.61 9.84 12.35
N ALA A 111 18.32 9.49 12.40
CA ALA A 111 17.39 9.97 13.41
C ALA A 111 17.82 9.54 14.82
N LEU A 112 18.14 8.26 15.02
CA LEU A 112 18.65 7.74 16.29
C LEU A 112 19.93 8.44 16.72
N ARG A 113 20.90 8.60 15.79
CA ARG A 113 22.17 9.31 16.11
C ARG A 113 21.98 10.80 16.40
N ALA A 114 20.92 11.41 15.90
CA ALA A 114 20.60 12.80 16.13
C ALA A 114 19.71 13.02 17.37
N GLY A 115 19.34 11.96 18.10
CA GLY A 115 18.43 12.00 19.24
C GLY A 115 17.03 12.47 18.87
N ARG A 116 16.58 12.20 17.59
CA ARG A 116 15.24 12.59 17.16
C ARG A 116 14.27 11.44 17.39
N PRO A 117 13.05 11.72 17.88
CA PRO A 117 11.99 10.74 18.00
C PRO A 117 11.78 10.02 16.67
N LEU A 118 11.99 8.69 16.68
CA LEU A 118 11.85 7.84 15.50
C LEU A 118 10.59 6.99 15.62
N VAL A 119 9.67 7.16 14.68
CA VAL A 119 8.50 6.30 14.51
C VAL A 119 8.71 5.44 13.27
N LEU A 120 8.50 4.14 13.38
CA LEU A 120 8.69 3.19 12.29
C LEU A 120 7.35 2.57 11.87
N GLN A 121 7.14 2.42 10.58
CA GLN A 121 6.01 1.67 9.99
C GLN A 121 6.57 0.73 8.91
N THR A 122 6.36 -0.57 9.05
CA THR A 122 7.05 -1.58 8.23
C THR A 122 6.23 -2.13 7.08
N HIS A 123 4.91 -1.97 7.09
CA HIS A 123 3.99 -2.40 6.02
C HIS A 123 4.14 -3.88 5.64
N GLY A 124 4.57 -4.75 6.56
CA GLY A 124 4.86 -6.14 6.28
C GLY A 124 6.13 -6.38 5.45
N MET A 125 7.02 -5.37 5.31
CA MET A 125 8.27 -5.50 4.55
C MET A 125 9.46 -5.99 5.39
N VAL A 126 9.25 -6.20 6.69
CA VAL A 126 10.28 -6.66 7.62
C VAL A 126 9.76 -7.92 8.33
N ASP A 127 10.03 -9.05 7.73
CA ASP A 127 9.64 -10.40 8.14
C ASP A 127 10.89 -11.27 8.43
N PRO A 128 10.79 -12.39 9.13
CA PRO A 128 11.89 -13.35 9.25
C PRO A 128 12.34 -13.84 7.86
N SER A 129 13.66 -13.87 7.63
CA SER A 129 14.21 -14.26 6.34
C SER A 129 15.43 -15.15 6.47
N GLU A 130 15.47 -16.22 5.67
CA GLU A 130 16.63 -17.12 5.57
C GLU A 130 17.77 -16.54 4.68
N ARG A 131 17.50 -15.44 3.95
CA ARG A 131 18.51 -14.82 3.08
C ARG A 131 19.63 -14.20 3.91
N LEU A 132 20.88 -14.58 3.64
CA LEU A 132 22.05 -14.06 4.37
C LEU A 132 22.16 -12.54 4.35
N SER A 133 21.81 -11.91 3.23
CA SER A 133 21.81 -10.44 3.11
C SER A 133 20.79 -9.77 4.02
N ALA A 134 19.59 -10.34 4.16
CA ALA A 134 18.55 -9.85 5.08
C ALA A 134 19.00 -10.02 6.52
N ARG A 135 19.52 -11.21 6.90
CA ARG A 135 20.02 -11.50 8.25
C ARG A 135 21.17 -10.56 8.65
N LEU A 136 22.06 -10.25 7.70
CA LEU A 136 23.15 -9.30 7.94
C LEU A 136 22.60 -7.87 8.19
N LEU A 137 21.68 -7.41 7.35
CA LEU A 137 21.04 -6.10 7.54
C LEU A 137 20.27 -6.05 8.86
N ASP A 138 19.59 -7.14 9.24
CA ASP A 138 18.89 -7.23 10.51
C ASP A 138 19.85 -7.11 11.70
N ALA A 139 20.98 -7.81 11.65
CA ALA A 139 21.99 -7.77 12.71
C ALA A 139 22.66 -6.40 12.85
N VAL A 140 22.96 -5.74 11.72
CA VAL A 140 23.75 -4.48 11.71
C VAL A 140 22.85 -3.26 11.93
N ALA A 141 21.61 -3.24 11.38
CA ALA A 141 20.81 -2.04 11.34
C ALA A 141 19.35 -2.23 11.81
N VAL A 142 18.61 -3.21 11.27
CA VAL A 142 17.15 -3.31 11.49
C VAL A 142 16.83 -3.51 12.97
N ARG A 143 17.46 -4.43 13.66
CA ARG A 143 17.27 -4.67 15.10
C ARG A 143 17.57 -3.43 15.94
N ARG A 144 18.60 -2.69 15.55
CA ARG A 144 19.00 -1.45 16.24
C ARG A 144 17.93 -0.37 16.09
N VAL A 145 17.39 -0.17 14.87
CA VAL A 145 16.38 0.87 14.65
C VAL A 145 15.04 0.48 15.27
N LEU A 146 14.63 -0.81 15.19
CA LEU A 146 13.41 -1.29 15.83
C LEU A 146 13.44 -1.11 17.36
N ARG A 147 14.55 -1.49 18.02
CA ARG A 147 14.71 -1.35 19.47
C ARG A 147 14.86 0.11 19.92
N GLY A 148 15.49 0.95 19.09
CA GLY A 148 15.71 2.37 19.40
C GLY A 148 14.57 3.29 19.00
N ALA A 149 13.54 2.79 18.32
CA ALA A 149 12.40 3.60 17.92
C ALA A 149 11.55 4.02 19.13
N ALA A 150 10.99 5.23 19.08
CA ALA A 150 10.02 5.72 20.04
C ALA A 150 8.67 5.00 19.91
N ALA A 151 8.33 4.55 18.68
CA ALA A 151 7.19 3.68 18.42
C ALA A 151 7.44 2.85 17.15
N VAL A 152 6.88 1.63 17.12
CA VAL A 152 6.86 0.73 15.96
C VAL A 152 5.40 0.46 15.61
N LEU A 153 4.98 0.94 14.44
CA LEU A 153 3.61 0.79 13.95
C LEU A 153 3.49 -0.52 13.16
N HIS A 154 2.46 -1.28 13.46
CA HIS A 154 2.14 -2.53 12.75
C HIS A 154 0.67 -2.56 12.30
N LEU A 155 0.39 -3.18 11.16
CA LEU A 155 -0.95 -3.30 10.58
C LEU A 155 -1.75 -4.45 11.20
N THR A 156 -1.08 -5.60 11.39
CA THR A 156 -1.69 -6.86 11.80
C THR A 156 -0.94 -7.52 12.95
N ALA A 157 -1.62 -8.42 13.67
CA ALA A 157 -0.96 -9.23 14.68
C ALA A 157 0.10 -10.20 14.09
N HIS A 158 -0.02 -10.54 12.79
CA HIS A 158 0.99 -11.34 12.11
C HIS A 158 2.28 -10.54 11.94
N GLU A 159 2.18 -9.33 11.41
CA GLU A 159 3.32 -8.42 11.26
C GLU A 159 4.03 -8.16 12.60
N LEU A 160 3.27 -8.00 13.69
CA LEU A 160 3.86 -7.83 15.03
C LEU A 160 4.69 -9.06 15.45
N ARG A 161 4.19 -10.28 15.19
CA ARG A 161 4.96 -11.51 15.48
C ARG A 161 6.23 -11.61 14.63
N ASP A 162 6.17 -11.22 13.37
CA ASP A 162 7.32 -11.20 12.48
C ASP A 162 8.39 -10.21 12.96
N LEU A 163 7.96 -9.01 13.34
CA LEU A 163 8.87 -8.00 13.90
C LEU A 163 9.51 -8.44 15.21
N ASP A 164 8.74 -9.10 16.08
CA ASP A 164 9.26 -9.67 17.31
C ASP A 164 10.29 -10.78 17.04
N ALA A 165 10.02 -11.66 16.09
CA ALA A 165 10.97 -12.69 15.66
C ALA A 165 12.26 -12.06 15.09
N VAL A 166 12.17 -10.98 14.30
CA VAL A 166 13.33 -10.27 13.76
C VAL A 166 14.20 -9.66 14.87
N VAL A 167 13.60 -9.13 15.94
CA VAL A 167 14.37 -8.59 17.08
C VAL A 167 14.84 -9.68 18.05
N GLY A 168 14.46 -10.94 17.84
CA GLY A 168 14.93 -12.09 18.63
C GLY A 168 14.00 -12.47 19.80
N GLY A 169 12.69 -12.21 19.69
CA GLY A 169 11.70 -12.61 20.68
C GLY A 169 11.75 -11.82 22.00
N ALA A 170 12.40 -10.66 22.00
CA ALA A 170 12.54 -9.84 23.21
C ALA A 170 11.32 -8.96 23.50
N GLY A 171 10.31 -9.01 22.61
CA GLY A 171 9.16 -8.11 22.61
C GLY A 171 9.47 -6.71 22.07
N LEU A 172 8.46 -6.05 21.55
CA LEU A 172 8.51 -4.65 21.13
C LEU A 172 7.56 -3.85 22.02
N ASP A 173 8.04 -3.41 23.19
CA ASP A 173 7.24 -2.70 24.21
C ASP A 173 6.55 -1.42 23.68
N ARG A 174 7.05 -0.88 22.57
CA ARG A 174 6.54 0.35 21.93
C ARG A 174 5.81 0.06 20.63
N ALA A 175 5.31 -1.16 20.45
CA ALA A 175 4.50 -1.51 19.29
C ALA A 175 3.09 -0.93 19.44
N VAL A 176 2.61 -0.29 18.36
CA VAL A 176 1.27 0.29 18.29
C VAL A 176 0.59 -0.19 17.02
N ARG A 177 -0.63 -0.72 17.15
CA ARG A 177 -1.41 -1.06 15.97
C ARG A 177 -1.91 0.21 15.30
N LEU A 178 -1.52 0.41 14.04
CA LEU A 178 -2.02 1.47 13.18
C LEU A 178 -2.39 0.88 11.83
N VAL A 179 -3.68 0.84 11.51
CA VAL A 179 -4.16 0.43 10.19
C VAL A 179 -3.88 1.51 9.16
N ASN A 180 -3.79 1.16 7.88
CA ASN A 180 -3.74 2.17 6.84
C ASN A 180 -5.11 2.82 6.67
N GLY A 181 -5.13 4.13 6.64
CA GLY A 181 -6.34 4.91 6.37
C GLY A 181 -6.53 5.19 4.88
N VAL A 182 -7.76 5.44 4.52
CA VAL A 182 -8.15 5.92 3.20
C VAL A 182 -8.94 7.22 3.35
N PRO A 183 -8.66 8.24 2.50
CA PRO A 183 -9.43 9.48 2.52
C PRO A 183 -10.91 9.21 2.24
N ALA A 184 -11.78 9.94 2.92
CA ALA A 184 -13.21 9.90 2.66
C ALA A 184 -13.48 10.22 1.19
N GLN A 185 -14.36 9.46 0.57
CA GLN A 185 -14.77 9.67 -0.81
C GLN A 185 -16.22 10.15 -0.86
N PRO A 186 -16.53 11.17 -1.67
CA PRO A 186 -17.91 11.59 -1.85
C PRO A 186 -18.72 10.42 -2.43
N GLU A 187 -19.97 10.31 -1.98
CA GLU A 187 -20.88 9.35 -2.55
C GLU A 187 -21.14 9.71 -4.02
N GLY A 188 -20.97 8.73 -4.89
CA GLY A 188 -21.23 8.86 -6.32
C GLY A 188 -22.39 7.96 -6.75
N PRO A 189 -22.92 8.14 -7.97
CA PRO A 189 -23.92 7.26 -8.52
C PRO A 189 -23.38 5.81 -8.59
N ALA A 190 -24.29 4.85 -8.46
CA ALA A 190 -23.96 3.46 -8.71
C ALA A 190 -23.51 3.27 -10.17
N PRO A 191 -22.57 2.37 -10.46
CA PRO A 191 -22.17 2.12 -11.84
C PRO A 191 -23.36 1.58 -12.64
N GLU A 192 -23.55 2.17 -13.83
CA GLU A 192 -24.62 1.82 -14.77
C GLU A 192 -24.03 1.11 -16.00
N GLY A 193 -24.90 0.49 -16.79
CA GLY A 193 -24.55 -0.20 -18.03
C GLY A 193 -24.00 -1.61 -17.82
N PRO A 194 -23.26 -2.17 -18.80
CA PRO A 194 -22.72 -3.51 -18.75
C PRO A 194 -21.78 -3.73 -17.57
N PRO A 195 -21.79 -4.94 -16.96
CA PRO A 195 -20.90 -5.25 -15.86
C PRO A 195 -19.43 -4.98 -16.21
N ARG A 196 -18.75 -4.21 -15.35
CA ARG A 196 -17.31 -3.90 -15.46
C ARG A 196 -16.58 -4.48 -14.25
N ILE A 197 -15.67 -5.38 -14.49
CA ILE A 197 -14.87 -6.05 -13.47
C ILE A 197 -13.44 -5.48 -13.55
N LEU A 198 -12.94 -4.97 -12.43
CA LEU A 198 -11.64 -4.32 -12.35
C LEU A 198 -10.66 -5.11 -11.49
N TYR A 199 -9.49 -5.35 -12.04
CA TYR A 199 -8.25 -5.65 -11.31
C TYR A 199 -7.32 -4.45 -11.45
N ALA A 200 -6.78 -3.96 -10.34
CA ALA A 200 -5.80 -2.87 -10.38
C ALA A 200 -4.73 -3.08 -9.30
N ALA A 201 -3.60 -3.64 -9.71
CA ALA A 201 -2.42 -3.87 -8.89
C ALA A 201 -1.20 -4.10 -9.78
N ARG A 202 0.00 -4.14 -9.23
CA ARG A 202 1.21 -4.52 -9.95
C ARG A 202 1.02 -5.91 -10.57
N LEU A 203 1.38 -6.08 -11.85
CA LEU A 203 1.27 -7.36 -12.55
C LEU A 203 2.48 -8.23 -12.19
N GLN A 204 2.41 -8.89 -11.03
CA GLN A 204 3.43 -9.79 -10.49
C GLN A 204 2.80 -11.10 -10.02
N ALA A 205 3.58 -12.17 -9.98
CA ALA A 205 3.11 -13.53 -9.68
C ALA A 205 2.25 -13.61 -8.39
N ARG A 206 2.65 -12.94 -7.32
CA ARG A 206 1.91 -12.91 -6.05
C ARG A 206 0.53 -12.23 -6.16
N LYS A 207 0.34 -11.32 -7.11
CA LYS A 207 -0.92 -10.61 -7.34
C LYS A 207 -1.89 -11.36 -8.25
N ARG A 208 -1.43 -12.42 -8.93
CA ARG A 208 -2.21 -13.37 -9.72
C ARG A 208 -3.18 -12.73 -10.73
N PRO A 209 -2.70 -11.80 -11.58
CA PRO A 209 -3.58 -11.11 -12.54
C PRO A 209 -4.25 -12.07 -13.55
N VAL A 210 -3.64 -13.21 -13.86
CA VAL A 210 -4.15 -14.21 -14.77
C VAL A 210 -5.43 -14.87 -14.24
N ASP A 211 -5.59 -15.01 -12.92
CA ASP A 211 -6.77 -15.64 -12.31
C ASP A 211 -8.09 -14.89 -12.66
N LEU A 212 -8.04 -13.56 -12.82
CA LEU A 212 -9.22 -12.82 -13.29
C LEU A 212 -9.54 -13.14 -14.75
N VAL A 213 -8.51 -13.29 -15.59
CA VAL A 213 -8.69 -13.65 -17.01
C VAL A 213 -9.26 -15.05 -17.12
N ASP A 214 -8.80 -15.99 -16.30
CA ASP A 214 -9.32 -17.36 -16.23
C ASP A 214 -10.78 -17.42 -15.75
N ALA A 215 -11.20 -16.53 -14.89
CA ALA A 215 -12.58 -16.43 -14.43
C ALA A 215 -13.53 -15.81 -15.48
N ALA A 216 -13.00 -15.05 -16.45
CA ALA A 216 -13.82 -14.29 -17.39
C ALA A 216 -14.78 -15.14 -18.26
N PRO A 217 -14.43 -16.32 -18.81
CA PRO A 217 -15.35 -17.13 -19.59
C PRO A 217 -16.63 -17.53 -18.84
N ALA A 218 -16.48 -17.92 -17.56
CA ALA A 218 -17.63 -18.30 -16.73
C ALA A 218 -18.54 -17.10 -16.42
N ILE A 219 -17.96 -15.91 -16.25
CA ILE A 219 -18.72 -14.66 -16.05
C ILE A 219 -19.43 -14.27 -17.34
N LEU A 220 -18.75 -14.33 -18.50
CA LEU A 220 -19.30 -14.01 -19.81
C LEU A 220 -20.43 -14.96 -20.24
N ALA A 221 -20.40 -16.20 -19.80
CA ALA A 221 -21.51 -17.16 -20.04
C ALA A 221 -22.83 -16.70 -19.42
N ARG A 222 -22.80 -15.88 -18.37
CA ARG A 222 -23.99 -15.32 -17.68
C ARG A 222 -24.23 -13.85 -18.01
N HIS A 223 -23.17 -13.10 -18.31
CA HIS A 223 -23.16 -11.70 -18.67
C HIS A 223 -22.31 -11.46 -19.92
N PRO A 224 -22.85 -11.77 -21.13
CA PRO A 224 -22.09 -11.66 -22.39
C PRO A 224 -21.57 -10.25 -22.69
N GLU A 225 -22.22 -9.24 -22.13
CA GLU A 225 -21.87 -7.82 -22.27
C GLU A 225 -20.76 -7.37 -21.30
N ALA A 226 -20.38 -8.19 -20.32
CA ALA A 226 -19.36 -7.82 -19.31
C ALA A 226 -18.02 -7.48 -19.94
N THR A 227 -17.29 -6.58 -19.29
CA THR A 227 -15.95 -6.14 -19.64
C THR A 227 -15.00 -6.25 -18.45
N PHE A 228 -13.70 -6.46 -18.75
CA PHE A 228 -12.68 -6.64 -17.73
C PHE A 228 -11.55 -5.65 -17.96
N VAL A 229 -11.01 -5.11 -16.88
CA VAL A 229 -9.84 -4.24 -16.90
C VAL A 229 -8.78 -4.83 -16.00
N VAL A 230 -7.59 -5.05 -16.55
CA VAL A 230 -6.40 -5.51 -15.83
C VAL A 230 -5.37 -4.37 -15.88
N ALA A 231 -5.36 -3.54 -14.84
CA ALA A 231 -4.53 -2.35 -14.77
C ALA A 231 -3.36 -2.51 -13.81
N GLY A 232 -2.24 -1.90 -14.13
CA GLY A 232 -1.07 -1.82 -13.25
C GLY A 232 0.25 -1.87 -14.01
N PRO A 233 1.35 -1.53 -13.33
CA PRO A 233 2.69 -1.66 -13.88
C PRO A 233 3.06 -3.14 -14.03
N ASP A 234 3.77 -3.44 -15.11
CA ASP A 234 4.30 -4.78 -15.37
C ASP A 234 5.49 -5.08 -14.44
N GLU A 235 5.38 -6.17 -13.71
CA GLU A 235 6.47 -6.76 -12.91
C GLU A 235 6.65 -8.26 -13.24
N GLY A 236 6.51 -8.59 -14.51
CA GLY A 236 6.81 -9.91 -15.08
C GLY A 236 5.59 -10.76 -15.48
N GLU A 237 4.35 -10.28 -15.26
CA GLU A 237 3.13 -11.06 -15.54
C GLU A 237 2.32 -10.53 -16.74
N LEU A 238 2.65 -9.38 -17.33
CA LEU A 238 1.85 -8.80 -18.42
C LEU A 238 1.79 -9.72 -19.65
N ASP A 239 2.90 -10.36 -20.00
CA ASP A 239 2.96 -11.27 -21.14
C ASP A 239 2.13 -12.54 -20.89
N ALA A 240 2.10 -13.05 -19.65
CA ALA A 240 1.24 -14.17 -19.26
C ALA A 240 -0.24 -13.78 -19.36
N VAL A 241 -0.61 -12.60 -18.88
CA VAL A 241 -1.97 -12.05 -19.00
C VAL A 241 -2.38 -11.94 -20.47
N ARG A 242 -1.55 -11.34 -21.34
CA ARG A 242 -1.85 -11.18 -22.76
C ARG A 242 -2.00 -12.51 -23.49
N ARG A 243 -1.06 -13.44 -23.29
CA ARG A 243 -1.18 -14.79 -23.86
C ARG A 243 -2.49 -15.46 -23.45
N ARG A 244 -2.87 -15.34 -22.18
CA ARG A 244 -4.09 -15.95 -21.67
C ARG A 244 -5.35 -15.33 -22.28
N ILE A 245 -5.37 -14.03 -22.48
CA ILE A 245 -6.43 -13.30 -23.20
C ILE A 245 -6.57 -13.84 -24.63
N ASP A 246 -5.46 -14.02 -25.35
CA ASP A 246 -5.45 -14.52 -26.73
C ASP A 246 -5.90 -15.97 -26.80
N GLU A 247 -5.40 -16.85 -25.92
CA GLU A 247 -5.78 -18.26 -25.81
C GLU A 247 -7.29 -18.45 -25.60
N LEU A 248 -7.90 -17.58 -24.81
CA LEU A 248 -9.33 -17.61 -24.50
C LEU A 248 -10.21 -16.80 -25.47
N GLY A 249 -9.60 -16.12 -26.46
CA GLY A 249 -10.32 -15.29 -27.43
C GLY A 249 -10.98 -14.06 -26.79
N LEU A 250 -10.40 -13.50 -25.73
CA LEU A 250 -10.99 -12.44 -24.92
C LEU A 250 -10.53 -11.02 -25.27
N ALA A 251 -9.83 -10.82 -26.39
CA ALA A 251 -9.25 -9.51 -26.77
C ALA A 251 -10.28 -8.36 -26.85
N ALA A 252 -11.54 -8.67 -27.23
CA ALA A 252 -12.62 -7.68 -27.26
C ALA A 252 -13.26 -7.40 -25.90
N LYS A 253 -12.95 -8.18 -24.85
CA LYS A 253 -13.60 -8.12 -23.53
C LYS A 253 -12.65 -7.71 -22.40
N VAL A 254 -11.36 -7.95 -22.56
CA VAL A 254 -10.33 -7.65 -21.53
C VAL A 254 -9.40 -6.55 -22.05
N SER A 255 -9.24 -5.49 -21.30
CA SER A 255 -8.32 -4.40 -21.60
C SER A 255 -7.18 -4.31 -20.57
N CYS A 256 -5.95 -4.02 -21.04
CA CYS A 256 -4.76 -3.85 -20.22
C CYS A 256 -4.19 -2.43 -20.43
N PRO A 257 -4.73 -1.40 -19.77
CA PRO A 257 -4.33 0.00 -20.01
C PRO A 257 -2.94 0.35 -19.44
N GLY A 258 -2.30 -0.54 -18.68
CA GLY A 258 -1.07 -0.24 -17.95
C GLY A 258 -1.34 0.43 -16.60
N PRO A 259 -0.35 1.16 -16.05
CA PRO A 259 -0.47 1.81 -14.76
C PRO A 259 -1.46 2.99 -14.80
N LEU A 260 -2.21 3.15 -13.72
CA LEU A 260 -3.14 4.26 -13.52
C LEU A 260 -2.57 5.23 -12.48
N ASP A 261 -2.72 6.54 -12.74
CA ASP A 261 -2.51 7.54 -11.71
C ASP A 261 -3.67 7.55 -10.68
N ALA A 262 -3.52 8.29 -9.61
CA ALA A 262 -4.49 8.28 -8.51
C ALA A 262 -5.90 8.74 -8.94
N ALA A 263 -6.00 9.74 -9.83
CA ALA A 263 -7.28 10.26 -10.29
C ALA A 263 -8.00 9.25 -11.18
N ARG A 264 -7.27 8.67 -12.14
CA ARG A 264 -7.78 7.59 -13.01
C ARG A 264 -8.13 6.34 -12.22
N MET A 265 -7.33 5.97 -11.21
CA MET A 265 -7.64 4.83 -10.34
C MET A 265 -9.00 5.02 -9.65
N THR A 266 -9.23 6.20 -9.05
CA THR A 266 -10.51 6.50 -8.40
C THR A 266 -11.67 6.47 -9.40
N GLU A 267 -11.49 6.99 -10.61
CA GLU A 267 -12.50 6.97 -11.67
C GLU A 267 -12.82 5.52 -12.11
N GLU A 268 -11.81 4.69 -12.35
CA GLU A 268 -11.99 3.29 -12.74
C GLU A 268 -12.66 2.46 -11.63
N LEU A 269 -12.31 2.72 -10.37
CA LEU A 269 -12.98 2.09 -9.24
C LEU A 269 -14.47 2.45 -9.17
N ARG A 270 -14.84 3.71 -9.40
CA ARG A 270 -16.25 4.15 -9.43
C ARG A 270 -17.05 3.55 -10.59
N LYS A 271 -16.41 3.29 -11.74
CA LYS A 271 -17.02 2.63 -12.90
C LYS A 271 -17.15 1.12 -12.73
N ALA A 272 -16.37 0.55 -11.83
CA ALA A 272 -16.36 -0.90 -11.62
C ALA A 272 -17.58 -1.38 -10.84
N HIS A 273 -18.19 -2.45 -11.28
CA HIS A 273 -19.25 -3.15 -10.57
C HIS A 273 -18.70 -4.04 -9.46
N VAL A 274 -17.51 -4.62 -9.70
CA VAL A 274 -16.76 -5.47 -8.77
C VAL A 274 -15.28 -5.22 -8.96
N TYR A 275 -14.57 -5.07 -7.86
CA TYR A 275 -13.10 -5.06 -7.82
C TYR A 275 -12.57 -6.42 -7.39
N VAL A 276 -11.61 -6.98 -8.12
CA VAL A 276 -11.05 -8.32 -7.85
C VAL A 276 -9.56 -8.22 -7.60
N LEU A 277 -9.10 -8.69 -6.45
CA LEU A 277 -7.67 -8.82 -6.13
C LEU A 277 -7.37 -10.23 -5.59
N PRO A 278 -7.02 -11.19 -6.46
CA PRO A 278 -6.80 -12.59 -6.09
C PRO A 278 -5.39 -12.84 -5.55
N SER A 279 -4.77 -11.82 -4.94
CA SER A 279 -3.40 -11.89 -4.44
C SER A 279 -3.24 -12.90 -3.31
N VAL A 280 -2.05 -13.53 -3.22
CA VAL A 280 -1.64 -14.39 -2.10
C VAL A 280 -0.76 -13.60 -1.14
N ASP A 281 -0.95 -13.89 0.17
CA ASP A 281 -0.16 -13.28 1.26
C ASP A 281 -0.04 -11.75 1.16
N GLU A 282 -1.16 -11.10 0.89
CA GLU A 282 -1.23 -9.65 0.80
C GLU A 282 -1.45 -9.04 2.18
N PRO A 283 -0.45 -8.35 2.77
CA PRO A 283 -0.57 -7.89 4.15
C PRO A 283 -1.68 -6.87 4.36
N PHE A 284 -1.77 -5.86 3.46
CA PHE A 284 -2.74 -4.78 3.59
C PHE A 284 -2.89 -4.01 2.27
N PRO A 285 -3.77 -4.44 1.35
CA PRO A 285 -3.90 -3.85 0.03
C PRO A 285 -4.64 -2.52 0.03
N MET A 286 -3.94 -1.43 -0.27
CA MET A 286 -4.54 -0.10 -0.37
C MET A 286 -5.64 -0.03 -1.45
N SER A 287 -5.44 -0.71 -2.58
CA SER A 287 -6.42 -0.71 -3.68
C SER A 287 -7.76 -1.34 -3.30
N VAL A 288 -7.78 -2.31 -2.37
CA VAL A 288 -9.02 -2.87 -1.81
C VAL A 288 -9.72 -1.83 -0.92
N LEU A 289 -8.97 -1.10 -0.09
CA LEU A 289 -9.55 -0.01 0.71
C LEU A 289 -10.08 1.12 -0.17
N GLU A 290 -9.34 1.49 -1.21
CA GLU A 290 -9.75 2.52 -2.18
C GLU A 290 -11.03 2.10 -2.92
N ALA A 291 -11.13 0.83 -3.32
CA ALA A 291 -12.36 0.29 -3.92
C ALA A 291 -13.54 0.38 -2.95
N MET A 292 -13.37 -0.09 -1.73
CA MET A 292 -14.42 -0.03 -0.71
C MET A 292 -14.83 1.41 -0.35
N ALA A 293 -13.87 2.35 -0.32
CA ALA A 293 -14.12 3.75 -0.02
C ALA A 293 -15.05 4.43 -1.05
N VAL A 294 -14.92 4.08 -2.33
CA VAL A 294 -15.87 4.54 -3.36
C VAL A 294 -17.14 3.70 -3.44
N GLY A 295 -17.28 2.64 -2.62
CA GLY A 295 -18.43 1.77 -2.56
C GLY A 295 -18.41 0.65 -3.60
N THR A 296 -17.27 0.31 -4.16
CA THR A 296 -17.13 -0.83 -5.07
C THR A 296 -16.93 -2.12 -4.26
N PRO A 297 -17.82 -3.10 -4.37
CA PRO A 297 -17.69 -4.39 -3.70
C PRO A 297 -16.44 -5.13 -4.17
N VAL A 298 -15.81 -5.88 -3.28
CA VAL A 298 -14.51 -6.50 -3.54
C VAL A 298 -14.57 -8.03 -3.51
N VAL A 299 -13.73 -8.68 -4.33
CA VAL A 299 -13.40 -10.12 -4.23
C VAL A 299 -11.93 -10.22 -3.87
N VAL A 300 -11.63 -10.84 -2.74
CA VAL A 300 -10.27 -11.04 -2.23
C VAL A 300 -10.06 -12.48 -1.81
N THR A 301 -8.79 -12.91 -1.71
CA THR A 301 -8.46 -14.23 -1.17
C THR A 301 -8.50 -14.25 0.35
N ASP A 302 -8.58 -15.42 0.95
CA ASP A 302 -8.53 -15.65 2.41
C ASP A 302 -7.16 -15.32 3.03
N SER A 303 -6.08 -15.32 2.24
CA SER A 303 -4.75 -14.88 2.64
C SER A 303 -4.55 -13.36 2.57
N ASN A 304 -5.58 -12.61 2.17
CA ASN A 304 -5.56 -11.15 2.16
C ASN A 304 -5.76 -10.59 3.57
N GLY A 305 -4.93 -9.62 3.98
CA GLY A 305 -4.99 -9.05 5.33
C GLY A 305 -6.30 -8.33 5.68
N LEU A 306 -7.11 -7.98 4.69
CA LEU A 306 -8.46 -7.41 4.86
C LEU A 306 -9.58 -8.45 4.74
N ALA A 307 -9.27 -9.73 4.47
CA ALA A 307 -10.29 -10.76 4.23
C ALA A 307 -11.33 -10.86 5.36
N ARG A 308 -10.88 -10.87 6.62
CA ARG A 308 -11.77 -10.94 7.79
C ARG A 308 -12.69 -9.73 7.92
N ASP A 309 -12.20 -8.54 7.57
CA ASP A 309 -12.98 -7.31 7.66
C ASP A 309 -14.02 -7.26 6.52
N VAL A 310 -13.63 -7.66 5.30
CA VAL A 310 -14.51 -7.78 4.13
C VAL A 310 -15.63 -8.79 4.40
N ASP A 311 -15.30 -9.97 4.89
CA ASP A 311 -16.27 -11.04 5.18
C ASP A 311 -17.25 -10.62 6.28
N ARG A 312 -16.74 -10.16 7.43
CA ARG A 312 -17.56 -9.74 8.57
C ARG A 312 -18.52 -8.61 8.23
N ALA A 313 -18.07 -7.64 7.45
CA ALA A 313 -18.89 -6.51 7.02
C ALA A 313 -19.83 -6.85 5.84
N ALA A 314 -19.65 -7.99 5.19
CA ALA A 314 -20.29 -8.33 3.92
C ALA A 314 -20.01 -7.29 2.80
N ALA A 315 -18.83 -6.65 2.85
CA ALA A 315 -18.38 -5.62 1.90
C ALA A 315 -17.93 -6.21 0.55
N GLY A 316 -17.94 -7.53 0.42
CA GLY A 316 -17.50 -8.27 -0.74
C GLY A 316 -17.59 -9.77 -0.54
N ARG A 317 -16.69 -10.51 -1.19
CA ARG A 317 -16.57 -11.96 -1.03
C ARG A 317 -15.11 -12.34 -0.82
N VAL A 318 -14.91 -13.36 0.03
CA VAL A 318 -13.61 -13.97 0.30
C VAL A 318 -13.59 -15.35 -0.36
N VAL A 319 -12.52 -15.63 -1.10
CA VAL A 319 -12.35 -16.89 -1.84
C VAL A 319 -11.06 -17.60 -1.44
N SER A 320 -11.05 -18.92 -1.41
CA SER A 320 -9.86 -19.70 -1.04
C SER A 320 -8.96 -20.03 -2.24
N GLY A 321 -9.39 -19.73 -3.47
CA GLY A 321 -8.63 -20.02 -4.70
C GLY A 321 -9.29 -19.45 -5.95
N PRO A 322 -8.65 -19.64 -7.13
CA PRO A 322 -9.10 -19.07 -8.40
C PRO A 322 -10.51 -19.51 -8.80
N ASP A 323 -10.88 -20.77 -8.51
CA ASP A 323 -12.20 -21.33 -8.88
C ASP A 323 -13.37 -20.60 -8.19
N GLY A 324 -13.10 -19.94 -7.05
CA GLY A 324 -14.08 -19.13 -6.32
C GLY A 324 -14.34 -17.77 -6.93
N ILE A 325 -13.48 -17.25 -7.82
CA ILE A 325 -13.56 -15.87 -8.33
C ILE A 325 -14.83 -15.66 -9.16
N ALA A 326 -15.08 -16.52 -10.16
CA ALA A 326 -16.24 -16.36 -11.02
C ALA A 326 -17.57 -16.46 -10.25
N PRO A 327 -17.82 -17.46 -9.38
CA PRO A 327 -19.01 -17.50 -8.53
C PRO A 327 -19.17 -16.25 -7.64
N ALA A 328 -18.08 -15.77 -7.03
CA ALA A 328 -18.11 -14.58 -6.18
C ALA A 328 -18.46 -13.31 -6.96
N VAL A 329 -17.88 -13.12 -8.14
CA VAL A 329 -18.22 -12.01 -9.03
C VAL A 329 -19.68 -12.07 -9.46
N LEU A 330 -20.15 -13.23 -9.92
CA LEU A 330 -21.55 -13.43 -10.36
C LEU A 330 -22.56 -13.12 -9.24
N ASP A 331 -22.28 -13.54 -8.02
CA ASP A 331 -23.11 -13.21 -6.86
C ASP A 331 -23.15 -11.69 -6.60
N LEU A 332 -21.99 -11.02 -6.63
CA LEU A 332 -21.91 -9.57 -6.44
C LEU A 332 -22.51 -8.75 -7.60
N LEU A 333 -22.67 -9.31 -8.78
CA LEU A 333 -23.35 -8.67 -9.90
C LEU A 333 -24.88 -8.66 -9.72
N GLY A 334 -25.44 -9.46 -8.82
CA GLY A 334 -26.84 -9.41 -8.45
C GLY A 334 -27.21 -8.03 -7.86
N PRO A 335 -28.25 -7.32 -8.41
CA PRO A 335 -28.49 -5.92 -8.09
C PRO A 335 -28.73 -5.64 -6.59
N SER A 336 -29.41 -6.54 -5.88
CA SER A 336 -29.64 -6.41 -4.43
C SER A 336 -28.38 -6.66 -3.62
N VAL A 337 -27.62 -7.72 -3.96
CA VAL A 337 -26.37 -8.10 -3.32
C VAL A 337 -25.33 -7.00 -3.49
N ARG A 338 -25.19 -6.48 -4.71
CA ARG A 338 -24.28 -5.39 -5.02
C ARG A 338 -24.57 -4.13 -4.20
N ARG A 339 -25.85 -3.70 -4.14
CA ARG A 339 -26.25 -2.52 -3.34
C ARG A 339 -25.92 -2.70 -1.86
N SER A 340 -26.23 -3.86 -1.30
CA SER A 340 -25.92 -4.16 0.11
C SER A 340 -24.40 -4.18 0.37
N ALA A 341 -23.63 -4.84 -0.49
CA ALA A 341 -22.18 -4.91 -0.37
C ALA A 341 -21.52 -3.53 -0.57
N SER A 342 -22.03 -2.70 -1.47
CA SER A 342 -21.56 -1.33 -1.69
C SER A 342 -21.77 -0.45 -0.44
N ALA A 343 -22.95 -0.50 0.16
CA ALA A 343 -23.22 0.23 1.41
C ALA A 343 -22.34 -0.26 2.55
N ALA A 344 -22.18 -1.58 2.68
CA ALA A 344 -21.30 -2.21 3.67
C ALA A 344 -19.82 -1.82 3.49
N ALA A 345 -19.34 -1.76 2.25
CA ALA A 345 -17.98 -1.33 1.92
C ALA A 345 -17.70 0.11 2.36
N ARG A 346 -18.62 1.05 2.04
CA ARG A 346 -18.52 2.45 2.49
C ARG A 346 -18.54 2.55 4.01
N LYS A 347 -19.48 1.85 4.66
CA LYS A 347 -19.60 1.84 6.12
C LYS A 347 -18.33 1.33 6.78
N LEU A 348 -17.80 0.19 6.31
CA LEU A 348 -16.56 -0.40 6.83
C LEU A 348 -15.38 0.59 6.73
N THR A 349 -15.22 1.25 5.58
CA THR A 349 -14.14 2.22 5.40
C THR A 349 -14.31 3.46 6.27
N ALA A 350 -15.51 3.97 6.41
CA ALA A 350 -15.80 5.14 7.23
C ALA A 350 -15.61 4.88 8.74
N GLU A 351 -15.97 3.68 9.23
CA GLU A 351 -15.91 3.36 10.65
C GLU A 351 -14.54 2.82 11.10
N THR A 352 -13.85 2.05 10.23
CA THR A 352 -12.61 1.33 10.62
C THR A 352 -11.36 1.90 9.98
N PHE A 353 -11.46 2.42 8.76
CA PHE A 353 -10.31 2.83 7.95
C PHE A 353 -10.35 4.32 7.59
N ALA A 354 -11.16 5.10 8.30
CA ALA A 354 -11.22 6.55 8.09
C ALA A 354 -9.85 7.19 8.36
N MET A 355 -9.35 8.00 7.43
CA MET A 355 -8.07 8.68 7.57
C MET A 355 -8.04 9.55 8.83
N ASP A 356 -9.15 10.16 9.20
CA ASP A 356 -9.24 11.01 10.39
C ASP A 356 -8.95 10.26 11.70
N ALA A 357 -9.51 9.07 11.87
CA ALA A 357 -9.26 8.23 13.04
C ALA A 357 -7.81 7.71 13.06
N VAL A 358 -7.29 7.31 11.90
CA VAL A 358 -5.92 6.84 11.76
C VAL A 358 -4.91 7.94 12.09
N VAL A 359 -5.12 9.15 11.57
CA VAL A 359 -4.25 10.30 11.85
C VAL A 359 -4.40 10.78 13.29
N GLY A 360 -5.59 10.69 13.88
CA GLY A 360 -5.77 10.93 15.32
C GLY A 360 -4.87 10.02 16.17
N THR A 361 -4.94 8.71 15.93
CA THR A 361 -4.07 7.74 16.60
C THR A 361 -2.58 8.01 16.34
N LEU A 362 -2.23 8.39 15.11
CA LEU A 362 -0.83 8.70 14.75
C LEU A 362 -0.32 9.94 15.48
N LEU A 363 -1.15 10.98 15.64
CA LEU A 363 -0.80 12.19 16.39
C LEU A 363 -0.54 11.90 17.86
N ASP A 364 -1.36 11.05 18.50
CA ASP A 364 -1.12 10.60 19.87
C ASP A 364 0.23 9.85 20.00
N VAL A 365 0.62 9.09 18.99
CA VAL A 365 1.93 8.43 18.94
C VAL A 365 3.05 9.47 18.83
N TYR A 366 2.88 10.45 17.95
CA TYR A 366 3.90 11.51 17.75
C TYR A 366 4.09 12.37 19.01
N GLU A 367 3.01 12.73 19.68
CA GLU A 367 3.07 13.52 20.92
C GLU A 367 3.81 12.76 22.03
N ARG A 368 3.48 11.49 22.24
CA ARG A 368 4.20 10.63 23.19
C ARG A 368 5.67 10.48 22.84
N ALA A 369 5.99 10.29 21.56
CA ALA A 369 7.36 10.17 21.08
C ALA A 369 8.16 11.46 21.28
N TYR A 370 7.53 12.62 21.04
CA TYR A 370 8.15 13.93 21.19
C TYR A 370 8.38 14.29 22.67
N THR A 371 7.37 14.13 23.52
CA THR A 371 7.48 14.42 24.96
C THR A 371 8.44 13.48 25.67
N GLY A 372 8.41 12.18 25.35
CA GLY A 372 9.34 11.21 25.91
C GLY A 372 10.80 11.38 25.50
N SER A 373 11.08 12.17 24.45
CA SER A 373 12.45 12.49 24.04
C SER A 373 13.01 13.76 24.71
N GLN A 374 12.16 14.51 25.40
CA GLN A 374 12.55 15.73 26.13
C GLN A 374 12.80 15.49 27.63
N ALA A 375 12.34 14.34 28.13
CA ALA A 375 12.58 13.87 29.49
C ALA A 375 13.87 13.03 29.57
#